data_64c4c48830b7715321879c3549291ae5
#
_entry.id   64c4c48830b7715321879c3549291ae5
#
_cell.length_a   1.000
_cell.length_b   1.000
_cell.length_c   1.000
_cell.angle_alpha   90.00
_cell.angle_beta   90.00
_cell.angle_gamma   90.00
#
_symmetry.space_group_name_H-M   'P 1'
#
loop_
_entity.id
_entity.type
_entity.pdbx_description
1 polymer ?
#
loop_
_entity_poly.entity_id
_entity_poly.type
_entity_poly.pdbx_seq_one_letter_code
_entity_poly.pdbx_strand_id
1 'polypeptide(L)'
;MAKKEYIIPIFIPFLGCPHDCAFCNQVKITNYKDKLDEEKIISEINKNLSYYPDKKATEIAFFGGSFTGLDQDTMIGYLKIALAYKEKGIIDRIRLSTRPDYINNSILDILQDYKVDIIELGIQSLDQNILDANERGHSIDESFYASKLIKQRGFTLGHQIMPGLYKDTREKSIETAIKSANIGPDIVRIYPTLVIKDTKLETLYNNGLYQPLSLDKAVSLSANLYMIYRAKDINVIRIGLQPTENINDKEDVVAGPFHPAIRQLVESYVYRIYLEEVIRENNISSDINIHIDPRSISIIAGNKKANKKYFYDTFGINLSFTEDDLGFIEASNMKIDIDLDGFIKRYVKKNYGGDLLLD
;
A
#
# COMPACT_ATOMS: atom_id res chain seq x y z
N MET A 1 -15.03 -7.44 14.64
CA MET A 1 -15.22 -7.33 13.17
C MET A 1 -14.71 -5.98 12.72
N ALA A 2 -13.69 -5.90 11.83
CA ALA A 2 -13.29 -4.63 11.23
C ALA A 2 -14.49 -4.10 10.42
N LYS A 3 -14.90 -2.85 10.69
CA LYS A 3 -16.00 -2.18 9.99
C LYS A 3 -15.57 -2.05 8.53
N LYS A 4 -16.36 -2.59 7.62
CA LYS A 4 -16.05 -2.51 6.17
C LYS A 4 -16.13 -1.05 5.76
N GLU A 5 -14.99 -0.45 5.41
CA GLU A 5 -14.90 0.95 4.99
C GLU A 5 -15.33 1.06 3.52
N TYR A 6 -16.22 2.01 3.23
CA TYR A 6 -16.64 2.35 1.87
C TYR A 6 -16.00 3.68 1.49
N ILE A 7 -15.14 3.63 0.47
CA ILE A 7 -14.42 4.79 -0.03
C ILE A 7 -15.07 5.23 -1.33
N ILE A 8 -15.38 6.50 -1.44
CA ILE A 8 -15.77 7.16 -2.69
C ILE A 8 -14.51 7.74 -3.32
N PRO A 9 -13.94 7.09 -4.34
CA PRO A 9 -12.74 7.59 -5.01
C PRO A 9 -13.10 8.68 -6.01
N ILE A 10 -12.42 9.81 -5.93
CA ILE A 10 -12.47 10.89 -6.92
C ILE A 10 -11.08 10.98 -7.54
N PHE A 11 -10.99 10.67 -8.84
CA PHE A 11 -9.72 10.70 -9.54
C PHE A 11 -9.49 12.07 -10.20
N ILE A 12 -8.38 12.71 -9.84
CA ILE A 12 -7.96 14.00 -10.39
C ILE A 12 -6.97 13.70 -11.53
N PRO A 13 -7.37 13.95 -12.79
CA PRO A 13 -6.51 13.68 -13.93
C PRO A 13 -5.39 14.73 -14.01
N PHE A 14 -4.15 14.32 -14.12
CA PHE A 14 -2.91 15.09 -14.41
C PHE A 14 -2.78 16.52 -13.84
N LEU A 15 -3.84 17.10 -13.31
CA LEU A 15 -3.83 18.44 -12.74
C LEU A 15 -2.96 18.44 -11.47
N GLY A 16 -2.15 19.48 -11.30
CA GLY A 16 -1.29 19.65 -10.13
C GLY A 16 0.02 18.84 -10.14
N CYS A 17 0.34 18.07 -11.21
CA CYS A 17 1.64 17.41 -11.35
C CYS A 17 2.50 18.16 -12.36
N PRO A 18 3.62 18.83 -11.94
CA PRO A 18 4.51 19.58 -12.84
C PRO A 18 5.53 18.69 -13.52
N HIS A 19 5.68 17.42 -13.08
CA HIS A 19 6.68 16.47 -13.55
C HIS A 19 6.04 15.22 -14.12
N ASP A 20 6.55 14.76 -15.25
CA ASP A 20 6.24 13.47 -15.85
C ASP A 20 7.13 12.39 -15.24
N CYS A 21 6.75 11.86 -14.09
CA CYS A 21 7.50 10.77 -13.46
C CYS A 21 7.65 9.59 -14.43
N ALA A 22 8.88 9.03 -14.52
CA ALA A 22 9.22 7.99 -15.49
C ALA A 22 8.29 6.76 -15.50
N PHE A 23 7.60 6.49 -14.40
CA PHE A 23 6.72 5.33 -14.21
C PHE A 23 5.21 5.67 -14.34
N CYS A 24 4.85 6.94 -14.56
CA CYS A 24 3.48 7.39 -14.39
C CYS A 24 2.82 7.77 -15.73
N ASN A 25 1.64 7.20 -15.96
CA ASN A 25 0.70 7.66 -16.98
C ASN A 25 -0.67 7.76 -16.35
N GLN A 26 -1.02 8.95 -15.85
CA GLN A 26 -2.26 9.18 -15.10
C GLN A 26 -3.51 8.89 -15.95
N VAL A 27 -3.49 9.20 -17.24
CA VAL A 27 -4.62 8.92 -18.14
C VAL A 27 -4.92 7.43 -18.21
N LYS A 28 -3.88 6.59 -18.30
CA LYS A 28 -4.00 5.12 -18.29
C LYS A 28 -4.41 4.58 -16.94
N ILE A 29 -3.79 5.10 -15.86
CA ILE A 29 -4.02 4.63 -14.49
C ILE A 29 -5.44 4.96 -14.02
N THR A 30 -5.97 6.15 -14.36
CA THR A 30 -7.27 6.61 -13.84
C THR A 30 -8.42 6.42 -14.81
N ASN A 31 -8.15 6.19 -16.09
CA ASN A 31 -9.12 6.19 -17.20
C ASN A 31 -9.88 7.52 -17.36
N TYR A 32 -9.40 8.60 -16.77
CA TYR A 32 -10.00 9.93 -16.86
C TYR A 32 -9.30 10.76 -17.93
N LYS A 33 -10.02 11.11 -19.01
CA LYS A 33 -9.53 11.96 -20.12
C LYS A 33 -10.07 13.39 -20.05
N ASP A 34 -11.16 13.60 -19.35
CA ASP A 34 -11.87 14.86 -19.32
C ASP A 34 -11.47 15.74 -18.12
N LYS A 35 -11.64 17.05 -18.28
CA LYS A 35 -11.50 17.99 -17.16
C LYS A 35 -12.55 17.66 -16.09
N LEU A 36 -12.10 17.51 -14.85
CA LEU A 36 -12.95 17.27 -13.70
C LEU A 36 -13.53 18.64 -13.26
N ASP A 37 -14.84 18.80 -13.38
CA ASP A 37 -15.58 19.94 -12.85
C ASP A 37 -16.39 19.54 -11.60
N GLU A 38 -16.98 20.51 -10.94
CA GLU A 38 -17.75 20.29 -9.71
C GLU A 38 -18.97 19.40 -9.94
N GLU A 39 -19.65 19.53 -11.09
CA GLU A 39 -20.83 18.72 -11.43
C GLU A 39 -20.44 17.24 -11.58
N LYS A 40 -19.33 16.97 -12.24
CA LYS A 40 -18.80 15.59 -12.37
C LYS A 40 -18.44 15.00 -11.03
N ILE A 41 -17.81 15.76 -10.14
CA ILE A 41 -17.49 15.28 -8.76
C ILE A 41 -18.77 14.91 -8.03
N ILE A 42 -19.78 15.77 -8.04
CA ILE A 42 -21.07 15.52 -7.39
C ILE A 42 -21.76 14.29 -8.01
N SER A 43 -21.74 14.17 -9.32
CA SER A 43 -22.30 13.02 -10.03
C SER A 43 -21.59 11.73 -9.63
N GLU A 44 -20.26 11.72 -9.57
CA GLU A 44 -19.46 10.53 -9.19
C GLU A 44 -19.70 10.15 -7.72
N ILE A 45 -19.79 11.13 -6.82
CA ILE A 45 -20.14 10.88 -5.41
C ILE A 45 -21.52 10.23 -5.32
N ASN A 46 -22.54 10.80 -5.98
CA ASN A 46 -23.92 10.28 -5.94
C ASN A 46 -24.03 8.89 -6.57
N LYS A 47 -23.31 8.64 -7.66
CA LYS A 47 -23.22 7.32 -8.30
C LYS A 47 -22.63 6.28 -7.33
N ASN A 48 -21.52 6.60 -6.66
CA ASN A 48 -20.92 5.69 -5.68
C ASN A 48 -21.84 5.43 -4.47
N LEU A 49 -22.53 6.46 -3.98
CA LEU A 49 -23.52 6.32 -2.91
C LEU A 49 -24.69 5.41 -3.32
N SER A 50 -25.13 5.44 -4.58
CA SER A 50 -26.22 4.59 -5.07
C SER A 50 -25.92 3.09 -5.06
N TYR A 51 -24.63 2.71 -5.08
CA TYR A 51 -24.23 1.30 -4.96
C TYR A 51 -24.40 0.75 -3.55
N TYR A 52 -24.57 1.61 -2.55
CA TYR A 52 -24.65 1.24 -1.14
C TYR A 52 -25.75 2.03 -0.41
N PRO A 53 -27.04 1.93 -0.83
CA PRO A 53 -28.10 2.80 -0.36
C PRO A 53 -28.31 2.72 1.17
N ASP A 54 -28.06 1.55 1.77
CA ASP A 54 -28.25 1.32 3.20
C ASP A 54 -26.98 1.52 4.04
N LYS A 55 -25.89 2.03 3.45
CA LYS A 55 -24.58 2.14 4.11
C LYS A 55 -24.04 3.54 3.99
N LYS A 56 -23.60 4.07 5.13
CA LYS A 56 -22.85 5.31 5.18
C LYS A 56 -21.47 5.08 4.52
N ALA A 57 -21.10 5.93 3.55
CA ALA A 57 -19.75 5.95 3.05
C ALA A 57 -18.79 6.44 4.14
N THR A 58 -17.63 5.80 4.28
CA THR A 58 -16.67 6.16 5.31
C THR A 58 -15.88 7.39 4.92
N GLU A 59 -15.51 7.53 3.64
CA GLU A 59 -14.70 8.66 3.19
C GLU A 59 -14.89 9.03 1.70
N ILE A 60 -14.69 10.31 1.38
CA ILE A 60 -14.36 10.79 0.03
C ILE A 60 -12.84 10.86 -0.05
N ALA A 61 -12.25 10.27 -1.10
CA ALA A 61 -10.80 10.22 -1.27
C ALA A 61 -10.39 10.75 -2.65
N PHE A 62 -9.61 11.82 -2.67
CA PHE A 62 -9.06 12.39 -3.89
C PHE A 62 -7.73 11.70 -4.23
N PHE A 63 -7.71 11.02 -5.38
CA PHE A 63 -6.57 10.24 -5.88
C PHE A 63 -6.15 10.71 -7.28
N GLY A 64 -5.05 10.18 -7.77
CA GLY A 64 -4.52 10.41 -9.13
C GLY A 64 -3.41 11.43 -9.14
N GLY A 65 -3.67 12.66 -9.58
CA GLY A 65 -2.71 13.76 -9.57
C GLY A 65 -2.32 14.24 -8.17
N SER A 66 -1.59 15.35 -8.10
CA SER A 66 -1.22 15.96 -6.82
C SER A 66 -2.30 16.96 -6.40
N PHE A 67 -3.10 16.60 -5.38
CA PHE A 67 -4.24 17.42 -4.97
C PHE A 67 -3.85 18.84 -4.57
N THR A 68 -2.81 19.00 -3.75
CA THR A 68 -2.34 20.31 -3.28
C THR A 68 -1.48 21.06 -4.31
N GLY A 69 -1.24 20.47 -5.48
CA GLY A 69 -0.64 21.13 -6.63
C GLY A 69 -1.66 21.71 -7.61
N LEU A 70 -2.95 21.58 -7.34
CA LEU A 70 -4.01 22.28 -8.07
C LEU A 70 -3.92 23.79 -7.80
N ASP A 71 -4.45 24.60 -8.71
CA ASP A 71 -4.69 25.99 -8.39
C ASP A 71 -5.64 26.11 -7.17
N GLN A 72 -5.44 27.16 -6.39
CA GLN A 72 -6.11 27.29 -5.09
C GLN A 72 -7.63 27.31 -5.21
N ASP A 73 -8.18 27.95 -6.21
CA ASP A 73 -9.64 28.07 -6.38
C ASP A 73 -10.27 26.71 -6.71
N THR A 74 -9.64 25.94 -7.59
CA THR A 74 -10.06 24.58 -7.93
C THR A 74 -9.95 23.65 -6.71
N MET A 75 -8.83 23.71 -5.98
CA MET A 75 -8.63 22.91 -4.77
C MET A 75 -9.72 23.20 -3.73
N ILE A 76 -9.99 24.48 -3.47
CA ILE A 76 -11.02 24.91 -2.53
C ILE A 76 -12.41 24.51 -3.00
N GLY A 77 -12.72 24.62 -4.30
CA GLY A 77 -14.00 24.17 -4.87
C GLY A 77 -14.26 22.67 -4.54
N TYR A 78 -13.27 21.82 -4.78
CA TYR A 78 -13.41 20.37 -4.50
C TYR A 78 -13.53 20.08 -3.00
N LEU A 79 -12.78 20.80 -2.17
CA LEU A 79 -12.87 20.66 -0.71
C LEU A 79 -14.24 21.09 -0.17
N LYS A 80 -14.84 22.19 -0.70
CA LYS A 80 -16.20 22.62 -0.32
C LYS A 80 -17.24 21.53 -0.60
N ILE A 81 -17.14 20.85 -1.74
CA ILE A 81 -18.05 19.75 -2.07
C ILE A 81 -17.90 18.63 -1.03
N ALA A 82 -16.68 18.15 -0.78
CA ALA A 82 -16.44 17.07 0.18
C ALA A 82 -16.89 17.45 1.60
N LEU A 83 -16.61 18.69 2.03
CA LEU A 83 -17.04 19.21 3.34
C LEU A 83 -18.57 19.21 3.48
N ALA A 84 -19.30 19.60 2.43
CA ALA A 84 -20.76 19.58 2.46
C ALA A 84 -21.35 18.17 2.69
N TYR A 85 -20.75 17.14 2.13
CA TYR A 85 -21.14 15.74 2.41
C TYR A 85 -20.76 15.29 3.82
N LYS A 86 -19.61 15.73 4.32
CA LYS A 86 -19.15 15.46 5.69
C LYS A 86 -20.07 16.11 6.73
N GLU A 87 -20.43 17.38 6.56
CA GLU A 87 -21.31 18.13 7.45
C GLU A 87 -22.74 17.59 7.47
N LYS A 88 -23.23 17.01 6.37
CA LYS A 88 -24.49 16.28 6.32
C LYS A 88 -24.42 14.90 6.96
N GLY A 89 -23.24 14.47 7.44
CA GLY A 89 -23.04 13.14 8.03
C GLY A 89 -23.13 11.98 7.05
N ILE A 90 -23.00 12.24 5.74
CA ILE A 90 -23.03 11.21 4.69
C ILE A 90 -21.68 10.47 4.64
N ILE A 91 -20.59 11.17 4.90
CA ILE A 91 -19.25 10.60 5.05
C ILE A 91 -18.67 10.95 6.42
N ASP A 92 -17.63 10.23 6.85
CA ASP A 92 -16.93 10.49 8.10
C ASP A 92 -15.63 11.28 7.88
N ARG A 93 -14.93 11.02 6.76
CA ARG A 93 -13.57 11.53 6.53
C ARG A 93 -13.39 12.06 5.12
N ILE A 94 -12.45 13.00 4.98
CA ILE A 94 -11.92 13.49 3.71
C ILE A 94 -10.45 13.09 3.64
N ARG A 95 -10.07 12.42 2.56
CA ARG A 95 -8.71 11.96 2.26
C ARG A 95 -8.22 12.58 0.96
N LEU A 96 -6.93 12.85 0.89
CA LEU A 96 -6.28 13.25 -0.36
C LEU A 96 -4.89 12.65 -0.50
N SER A 97 -4.45 12.51 -1.75
CA SER A 97 -3.07 12.12 -2.08
C SER A 97 -2.35 13.28 -2.75
N THR A 98 -1.11 13.50 -2.36
CA THR A 98 -0.31 14.58 -2.91
C THR A 98 1.19 14.28 -2.86
N ARG A 99 1.98 15.18 -3.42
CA ARG A 99 3.44 15.15 -3.41
C ARG A 99 3.99 15.89 -2.18
N PRO A 100 5.16 15.47 -1.66
CA PRO A 100 5.79 16.15 -0.51
C PRO A 100 6.09 17.63 -0.74
N ASP A 101 6.59 18.00 -1.92
CA ASP A 101 7.00 19.35 -2.31
C ASP A 101 5.83 20.36 -2.38
N TYR A 102 4.59 19.90 -2.32
CA TYR A 102 3.39 20.77 -2.27
C TYR A 102 2.78 20.91 -0.87
N ILE A 103 3.51 20.50 0.16
CA ILE A 103 3.07 20.65 1.55
C ILE A 103 3.83 21.81 2.21
N ASN A 104 3.08 22.80 2.68
CA ASN A 104 3.56 23.92 3.49
C ASN A 104 2.48 24.37 4.47
N ASN A 105 2.80 25.33 5.34
CA ASN A 105 1.87 25.79 6.36
C ASN A 105 0.57 26.35 5.77
N SER A 106 0.64 27.20 4.73
CA SER A 106 -0.55 27.81 4.13
C SER A 106 -1.50 26.75 3.51
N ILE A 107 -0.95 25.73 2.87
CA ILE A 107 -1.74 24.60 2.36
C ILE A 107 -2.39 23.84 3.51
N LEU A 108 -1.65 23.55 4.58
CA LEU A 108 -2.20 22.83 5.72
C LEU A 108 -3.26 23.65 6.47
N ASP A 109 -3.16 24.97 6.52
CA ASP A 109 -4.21 25.84 7.07
C ASP A 109 -5.52 25.67 6.27
N ILE A 110 -5.45 25.73 4.94
CA ILE A 110 -6.61 25.47 4.07
C ILE A 110 -7.19 24.07 4.33
N LEU A 111 -6.36 23.04 4.36
CA LEU A 111 -6.82 21.67 4.58
C LEU A 111 -7.50 21.50 5.95
N GLN A 112 -7.03 22.21 6.99
CA GLN A 112 -7.68 22.23 8.31
C GLN A 112 -9.04 22.93 8.27
N ASP A 113 -9.14 24.10 7.60
CA ASP A 113 -10.39 24.84 7.46
C ASP A 113 -11.49 24.02 6.79
N TYR A 114 -11.10 23.16 5.82
CA TYR A 114 -12.01 22.23 5.14
C TYR A 114 -12.09 20.85 5.77
N LYS A 115 -11.60 20.69 7.01
CA LYS A 115 -11.73 19.47 7.83
C LYS A 115 -11.23 18.19 7.11
N VAL A 116 -10.13 18.31 6.39
CA VAL A 116 -9.41 17.15 5.84
C VAL A 116 -8.88 16.30 6.98
N ASP A 117 -8.97 14.98 6.88
CA ASP A 117 -8.54 14.06 7.94
C ASP A 117 -7.24 13.34 7.58
N ILE A 118 -7.07 12.95 6.32
CA ILE A 118 -6.00 12.04 5.89
C ILE A 118 -5.25 12.64 4.71
N ILE A 119 -3.93 12.76 4.84
CA ILE A 119 -3.03 13.20 3.77
C ILE A 119 -2.05 12.06 3.45
N GLU A 120 -2.13 11.51 2.23
CA GLU A 120 -1.21 10.48 1.75
C GLU A 120 -0.12 11.12 0.88
N LEU A 121 1.14 10.99 1.31
CA LEU A 121 2.30 11.47 0.56
C LEU A 121 2.84 10.40 -0.37
N GLY A 122 2.91 10.72 -1.65
CA GLY A 122 3.61 9.91 -2.63
C GLY A 122 5.13 10.06 -2.50
N ILE A 123 5.74 9.54 -1.46
CA ILE A 123 7.20 9.60 -1.25
C ILE A 123 7.96 8.72 -2.25
N GLN A 124 7.38 7.60 -2.66
CA GLN A 124 7.86 6.58 -3.60
C GLN A 124 9.17 5.90 -3.16
N SER A 125 10.23 6.65 -2.88
CA SER A 125 11.52 6.20 -2.34
C SER A 125 12.10 7.25 -1.39
N LEU A 126 12.98 6.84 -0.48
CA LEU A 126 13.82 7.71 0.35
C LEU A 126 15.32 7.53 0.02
N ASP A 127 15.60 7.26 -1.26
CA ASP A 127 16.92 7.34 -1.89
C ASP A 127 16.85 8.38 -3.02
N GLN A 128 17.66 9.46 -2.91
CA GLN A 128 17.63 10.58 -3.86
C GLN A 128 17.99 10.14 -5.29
N ASN A 129 18.96 9.23 -5.45
CA ASN A 129 19.36 8.76 -6.78
C ASN A 129 18.22 8.00 -7.50
N ILE A 130 17.34 7.33 -6.72
CA ILE A 130 16.15 6.68 -7.27
C ILE A 130 15.11 7.73 -7.66
N LEU A 131 14.85 8.73 -6.81
CA LEU A 131 13.93 9.81 -7.13
C LEU A 131 14.34 10.56 -8.38
N ASP A 132 15.62 10.92 -8.51
CA ASP A 132 16.18 11.63 -9.66
C ASP A 132 16.12 10.78 -10.94
N ALA A 133 16.50 9.50 -10.85
CA ALA A 133 16.46 8.58 -11.99
C ALA A 133 15.03 8.33 -12.51
N ASN A 134 14.01 8.51 -11.67
CA ASN A 134 12.60 8.38 -12.02
C ASN A 134 11.89 9.73 -12.22
N GLU A 135 12.65 10.83 -12.32
CA GLU A 135 12.14 12.18 -12.60
C GLU A 135 11.05 12.61 -11.62
N ARG A 136 11.18 12.19 -10.34
CA ARG A 136 10.17 12.47 -9.33
C ARG A 136 10.11 13.95 -8.95
N GLY A 137 11.22 14.67 -9.03
CA GLY A 137 11.31 16.12 -8.90
C GLY A 137 11.15 16.68 -7.48
N HIS A 138 11.08 15.85 -6.46
CA HIS A 138 11.17 16.27 -5.05
C HIS A 138 12.36 15.58 -4.36
N SER A 139 12.83 16.18 -3.28
CA SER A 139 13.92 15.65 -2.46
C SER A 139 13.41 14.76 -1.33
N ILE A 140 14.33 13.95 -0.77
CA ILE A 140 14.04 13.21 0.46
C ILE A 140 13.80 14.13 1.64
N ASP A 141 14.48 15.29 1.71
CA ASP A 141 14.29 16.27 2.77
C ASP A 141 12.89 16.88 2.75
N GLU A 142 12.31 17.14 1.57
CA GLU A 142 10.91 17.55 1.43
C GLU A 142 9.96 16.47 1.92
N SER A 143 10.27 15.19 1.71
CA SER A 143 9.46 14.09 2.24
C SER A 143 9.47 14.05 3.77
N PHE A 144 10.64 14.24 4.41
CA PHE A 144 10.75 14.35 5.86
C PHE A 144 10.04 15.59 6.41
N TYR A 145 10.25 16.72 5.78
CA TYR A 145 9.64 18.00 6.19
C TYR A 145 8.11 17.95 6.12
N ALA A 146 7.56 17.53 4.98
CA ALA A 146 6.13 17.40 4.79
C ALA A 146 5.48 16.44 5.79
N SER A 147 6.10 15.28 6.01
CA SER A 147 5.63 14.29 6.96
C SER A 147 5.57 14.85 8.39
N LYS A 148 6.62 15.55 8.80
CA LYS A 148 6.69 16.20 10.11
C LYS A 148 5.59 17.25 10.28
N LEU A 149 5.39 18.12 9.29
CA LEU A 149 4.35 19.16 9.33
C LEU A 149 2.95 18.54 9.43
N ILE A 150 2.64 17.55 8.61
CA ILE A 150 1.33 16.87 8.61
C ILE A 150 1.03 16.30 9.99
N LYS A 151 1.99 15.59 10.60
CA LYS A 151 1.84 15.03 11.96
C LYS A 151 1.68 16.10 13.02
N GLN A 152 2.48 17.18 12.96
CA GLN A 152 2.39 18.31 13.92
C GLN A 152 1.04 19.01 13.88
N ARG A 153 0.38 19.03 12.71
CA ARG A 153 -0.94 19.61 12.51
C ARG A 153 -2.10 18.66 12.86
N GLY A 154 -1.81 17.43 13.28
CA GLY A 154 -2.81 16.47 13.74
C GLY A 154 -3.56 15.72 12.63
N PHE A 155 -3.10 15.79 11.37
CA PHE A 155 -3.65 14.97 10.30
C PHE A 155 -3.15 13.51 10.41
N THR A 156 -3.96 12.57 9.94
CA THR A 156 -3.50 11.21 9.69
C THR A 156 -2.54 11.22 8.51
N LEU A 157 -1.30 10.78 8.74
CA LEU A 157 -0.25 10.72 7.73
C LEU A 157 -0.26 9.36 7.02
N GLY A 158 -0.38 9.39 5.70
CA GLY A 158 -0.14 8.21 4.85
C GLY A 158 1.16 8.32 4.06
N HIS A 159 1.88 7.20 3.90
CA HIS A 159 2.99 7.11 2.95
C HIS A 159 2.67 6.11 1.85
N GLN A 160 2.99 6.46 0.61
CA GLN A 160 3.01 5.55 -0.52
C GLN A 160 4.45 5.34 -0.97
N ILE A 161 4.88 4.08 -1.05
CA ILE A 161 6.20 3.67 -1.54
C ILE A 161 6.09 2.75 -2.74
N MET A 162 7.10 2.80 -3.61
CA MET A 162 7.14 2.02 -4.85
C MET A 162 8.44 1.21 -4.95
N PRO A 163 8.50 -0.01 -4.38
CA PRO A 163 9.66 -0.87 -4.53
C PRO A 163 9.83 -1.32 -5.99
N GLY A 164 11.07 -1.39 -6.45
CA GLY A 164 11.41 -1.83 -7.80
C GLY A 164 11.38 -0.74 -8.86
N LEU A 165 11.47 0.53 -8.51
CA LEU A 165 11.68 1.65 -9.45
C LEU A 165 12.98 1.49 -10.24
N TYR A 166 13.15 2.25 -11.32
CA TYR A 166 14.42 2.28 -12.07
C TYR A 166 15.59 2.65 -11.15
N LYS A 167 16.67 1.88 -11.20
CA LYS A 167 17.84 1.91 -10.30
C LYS A 167 17.58 1.55 -8.84
N ASP A 168 16.40 1.05 -8.50
CA ASP A 168 16.14 0.52 -7.17
C ASP A 168 16.74 -0.88 -6.99
N THR A 169 17.07 -1.20 -5.75
CA THR A 169 17.50 -2.54 -5.33
C THR A 169 16.67 -3.00 -4.13
N ARG A 170 16.78 -4.28 -3.81
CA ARG A 170 16.14 -4.83 -2.61
C ARG A 170 16.53 -4.07 -1.33
N GLU A 171 17.83 -3.79 -1.19
CA GLU A 171 18.41 -3.11 -0.03
C GLU A 171 17.89 -1.68 0.09
N LYS A 172 17.85 -0.93 -1.02
CA LYS A 172 17.35 0.45 -1.07
C LYS A 172 15.84 0.53 -0.78
N SER A 173 15.07 -0.43 -1.31
CA SER A 173 13.64 -0.54 -0.96
C SER A 173 13.44 -0.81 0.54
N ILE A 174 14.23 -1.69 1.15
CA ILE A 174 14.21 -1.98 2.60
C ILE A 174 14.60 -0.73 3.39
N GLU A 175 15.69 -0.05 3.00
CA GLU A 175 16.12 1.20 3.64
C GLU A 175 15.04 2.30 3.55
N THR A 176 14.36 2.42 2.41
CA THR A 176 13.21 3.31 2.24
C THR A 176 12.11 2.98 3.25
N ALA A 177 11.77 1.70 3.41
CA ALA A 177 10.73 1.29 4.36
C ALA A 177 11.14 1.54 5.82
N ILE A 178 12.41 1.30 6.18
CA ILE A 178 12.96 1.59 7.51
C ILE A 178 12.89 3.09 7.82
N LYS A 179 13.40 3.94 6.92
CA LYS A 179 13.35 5.40 7.05
C LYS A 179 11.90 5.89 7.18
N SER A 180 11.01 5.39 6.32
CA SER A 180 9.59 5.72 6.35
C SER A 180 8.94 5.26 7.67
N ALA A 181 9.20 4.04 8.13
CA ALA A 181 8.67 3.53 9.39
C ALA A 181 9.18 4.32 10.61
N ASN A 182 10.43 4.83 10.58
CA ASN A 182 10.97 5.70 11.63
C ASN A 182 10.35 7.10 11.64
N ILE A 183 9.86 7.61 10.49
CA ILE A 183 9.02 8.82 10.46
C ILE A 183 7.68 8.56 11.18
N GLY A 184 7.19 7.33 11.14
CA GLY A 184 5.97 6.88 11.80
C GLY A 184 4.69 7.39 11.13
N PRO A 185 4.42 7.06 9.86
CA PRO A 185 3.11 7.29 9.26
C PRO A 185 2.07 6.40 9.93
N ASP A 186 0.81 6.82 9.92
CA ASP A 186 -0.30 6.03 10.47
C ASP A 186 -0.70 4.90 9.51
N ILE A 187 -0.62 5.17 8.21
CA ILE A 187 -0.99 4.23 7.15
C ILE A 187 0.05 4.22 6.03
N VAL A 188 0.18 3.05 5.38
CA VAL A 188 1.11 2.86 4.25
C VAL A 188 0.46 2.13 3.10
N ARG A 189 0.84 2.50 1.87
CA ARG A 189 0.60 1.76 0.63
C ARG A 189 1.93 1.32 0.03
N ILE A 190 2.04 0.05 -0.32
CA ILE A 190 3.20 -0.54 -1.00
C ILE A 190 2.78 -0.88 -2.43
N TYR A 191 3.34 -0.20 -3.41
CA TYR A 191 3.05 -0.41 -4.82
C TYR A 191 4.27 -0.93 -5.58
N PRO A 192 4.48 -2.26 -5.65
CA PRO A 192 5.52 -2.81 -6.52
C PRO A 192 5.38 -2.25 -7.93
N THR A 193 6.49 -1.76 -8.48
CA THR A 193 6.51 -0.98 -9.70
C THR A 193 6.10 -1.83 -10.90
N LEU A 194 5.15 -1.32 -11.68
CA LEU A 194 4.70 -1.86 -12.96
C LEU A 194 5.23 -1.01 -14.10
N VAL A 195 5.50 -1.64 -15.23
CA VAL A 195 5.74 -0.95 -16.50
C VAL A 195 4.40 -0.69 -17.16
N ILE A 196 4.00 0.58 -17.21
CA ILE A 196 2.75 1.03 -17.83
C ILE A 196 3.05 1.56 -19.22
N LYS A 197 2.14 1.32 -20.17
CA LYS A 197 2.25 1.83 -21.55
C LYS A 197 2.40 3.35 -21.61
N ASP A 198 3.11 3.79 -22.62
CA ASP A 198 3.35 5.21 -22.94
C ASP A 198 4.04 5.96 -21.79
N THR A 199 4.94 5.26 -21.05
CA THR A 199 5.79 5.83 -20.01
C THR A 199 7.25 5.77 -20.39
N LYS A 200 8.07 6.62 -19.78
CA LYS A 200 9.53 6.53 -19.93
C LYS A 200 10.07 5.19 -19.43
N LEU A 201 9.44 4.63 -18.39
CA LEU A 201 9.81 3.33 -17.84
C LEU A 201 9.61 2.19 -18.87
N GLU A 202 8.54 2.27 -19.68
CA GLU A 202 8.36 1.34 -20.81
C GLU A 202 9.49 1.47 -21.83
N THR A 203 9.90 2.70 -22.17
CA THR A 203 11.02 2.93 -23.09
C THR A 203 12.31 2.32 -22.53
N LEU A 204 12.60 2.51 -21.24
CA LEU A 204 13.76 1.91 -20.58
C LEU A 204 13.69 0.37 -20.59
N TYR A 205 12.51 -0.19 -20.35
CA TYR A 205 12.28 -1.63 -20.40
C TYR A 205 12.50 -2.20 -21.81
N ASN A 206 11.91 -1.59 -22.83
CA ASN A 206 12.04 -2.04 -24.23
C ASN A 206 13.48 -1.96 -24.75
N ASN A 207 14.27 -1.01 -24.24
CA ASN A 207 15.70 -0.86 -24.56
C ASN A 207 16.62 -1.76 -23.70
N GLY A 208 16.07 -2.60 -22.82
CA GLY A 208 16.86 -3.48 -21.94
C GLY A 208 17.62 -2.75 -20.82
N LEU A 209 17.31 -1.47 -20.55
CA LEU A 209 17.95 -0.65 -19.52
C LEU A 209 17.26 -0.79 -18.14
N TYR A 210 16.06 -1.33 -18.12
CA TYR A 210 15.28 -1.60 -16.89
C TYR A 210 14.68 -3.00 -16.94
N GLN A 211 14.74 -3.70 -15.82
CA GLN A 211 14.11 -5.00 -15.63
C GLN A 211 13.16 -4.91 -14.40
N PRO A 212 11.84 -5.02 -14.59
CA PRO A 212 10.92 -5.01 -13.45
C PRO A 212 11.08 -6.27 -12.59
N LEU A 213 10.65 -6.19 -11.34
CA LEU A 213 10.63 -7.34 -10.44
C LEU A 213 9.72 -8.44 -11.02
N SER A 214 10.16 -9.69 -10.90
CA SER A 214 9.23 -10.83 -11.08
C SER A 214 8.19 -10.85 -9.94
N LEU A 215 7.07 -11.53 -10.14
CA LEU A 215 6.04 -11.64 -9.11
C LEU A 215 6.60 -12.19 -7.80
N ASP A 216 7.40 -13.26 -7.85
CA ASP A 216 7.98 -13.88 -6.66
C ASP A 216 8.93 -12.94 -5.91
N LYS A 217 9.79 -12.20 -6.65
CA LYS A 217 10.67 -11.19 -6.05
C LYS A 217 9.88 -10.05 -5.42
N ALA A 218 8.84 -9.58 -6.08
CA ALA A 218 7.97 -8.52 -5.57
C ALA A 218 7.21 -8.97 -4.32
N VAL A 219 6.70 -10.19 -4.30
CA VAL A 219 6.02 -10.79 -3.13
C VAL A 219 6.97 -10.89 -1.95
N SER A 220 8.16 -11.47 -2.15
CA SER A 220 9.13 -11.63 -1.06
C SER A 220 9.67 -10.29 -0.54
N LEU A 221 9.92 -9.31 -1.42
CA LEU A 221 10.32 -7.96 -1.02
C LEU A 221 9.18 -7.26 -0.26
N SER A 222 7.98 -7.24 -0.83
CA SER A 222 6.82 -6.62 -0.18
C SER A 222 6.49 -7.24 1.17
N ALA A 223 6.74 -8.53 1.38
CA ALA A 223 6.57 -9.19 2.67
C ALA A 223 7.56 -8.63 3.72
N ASN A 224 8.81 -8.37 3.34
CA ASN A 224 9.77 -7.73 4.24
C ASN A 224 9.35 -6.29 4.58
N LEU A 225 8.95 -5.51 3.56
CA LEU A 225 8.46 -4.15 3.79
C LEU A 225 7.20 -4.14 4.68
N TYR A 226 6.26 -5.05 4.43
CA TYR A 226 5.06 -5.24 5.25
C TYR A 226 5.41 -5.54 6.71
N MET A 227 6.36 -6.47 6.96
CA MET A 227 6.78 -6.82 8.31
C MET A 227 7.49 -5.66 9.02
N ILE A 228 8.30 -4.84 8.31
CA ILE A 228 8.94 -3.64 8.86
C ILE A 228 7.89 -2.66 9.39
N TYR A 229 6.86 -2.36 8.61
CA TYR A 229 5.78 -1.47 9.05
C TYR A 229 4.96 -2.07 10.19
N ARG A 230 4.61 -3.35 10.10
CA ARG A 230 3.85 -4.04 11.14
C ARG A 230 4.61 -4.12 12.48
N ALA A 231 5.94 -4.26 12.46
CA ALA A 231 6.77 -4.27 13.67
C ALA A 231 6.71 -2.94 14.43
N LYS A 232 6.40 -1.83 13.74
CA LYS A 232 6.16 -0.49 14.31
C LYS A 232 4.67 -0.18 14.49
N ASP A 233 3.80 -1.18 14.44
CA ASP A 233 2.34 -1.07 14.53
C ASP A 233 1.72 -0.13 13.48
N ILE A 234 2.41 0.11 12.35
CA ILE A 234 1.95 0.92 11.22
C ILE A 234 1.03 0.08 10.32
N ASN A 235 -0.14 0.62 9.99
CA ASN A 235 -1.14 -0.09 9.21
C ASN A 235 -0.83 -0.04 7.70
N VAL A 236 -0.49 -1.19 7.09
CA VAL A 236 -0.36 -1.31 5.63
C VAL A 236 -1.75 -1.55 5.03
N ILE A 237 -2.37 -0.47 4.54
CA ILE A 237 -3.74 -0.51 4.03
C ILE A 237 -3.86 -1.14 2.64
N ARG A 238 -2.78 -1.12 1.83
CA ARG A 238 -2.78 -1.68 0.48
C ARG A 238 -1.41 -2.18 0.05
N ILE A 239 -1.43 -3.29 -0.70
CA ILE A 239 -0.26 -3.80 -1.44
C ILE A 239 -0.69 -4.04 -2.88
N GLY A 240 0.01 -3.42 -3.85
CA GLY A 240 -0.28 -3.46 -5.28
C GLY A 240 -1.42 -2.57 -5.74
N LEU A 241 -1.39 -2.22 -7.03
CA LEU A 241 -2.45 -1.47 -7.68
C LEU A 241 -3.75 -2.28 -7.72
N GLN A 242 -4.86 -1.58 -7.57
CA GLN A 242 -6.17 -2.20 -7.75
C GLN A 242 -6.40 -2.45 -9.24
N PRO A 243 -6.84 -3.66 -9.62
CA PRO A 243 -7.32 -3.88 -10.98
C PRO A 243 -8.45 -2.90 -11.30
N THR A 244 -8.34 -2.24 -12.43
CA THR A 244 -9.39 -1.43 -13.05
C THR A 244 -9.68 -1.99 -14.43
N GLU A 245 -10.68 -1.47 -15.14
CA GLU A 245 -10.95 -1.91 -16.52
C GLU A 245 -9.72 -1.81 -17.42
N ASN A 246 -8.85 -0.83 -17.20
CA ASN A 246 -7.63 -0.58 -17.99
C ASN A 246 -6.35 -1.12 -17.34
N ILE A 247 -6.27 -1.15 -16.00
CA ILE A 247 -5.15 -1.77 -15.30
C ILE A 247 -5.43 -3.25 -15.14
N ASN A 248 -5.17 -4.00 -16.20
CA ASN A 248 -5.19 -5.45 -16.25
C ASN A 248 -3.96 -5.92 -17.03
N ASP A 249 -3.63 -7.21 -16.91
CA ASP A 249 -2.48 -7.85 -17.55
C ASP A 249 -2.55 -7.92 -19.09
N LYS A 250 -3.58 -7.35 -19.72
CA LYS A 250 -3.83 -7.44 -21.16
C LYS A 250 -3.79 -6.10 -21.90
N GLU A 251 -4.00 -4.97 -21.21
CA GLU A 251 -4.18 -3.69 -21.89
C GLU A 251 -3.04 -2.70 -21.62
N ASP A 252 -2.92 -2.17 -20.41
CA ASP A 252 -2.00 -1.06 -20.12
C ASP A 252 -0.77 -1.46 -19.28
N VAL A 253 -0.72 -2.67 -18.73
CA VAL A 253 0.46 -3.21 -18.06
C VAL A 253 1.33 -3.98 -19.05
N VAL A 254 2.52 -3.44 -19.34
CA VAL A 254 3.50 -4.04 -20.28
C VAL A 254 4.29 -5.14 -19.59
N ALA A 255 4.74 -4.90 -18.36
CA ALA A 255 5.55 -5.83 -17.59
C ALA A 255 5.49 -5.52 -16.08
N GLY A 256 5.98 -6.44 -15.27
CA GLY A 256 6.10 -6.27 -13.82
C GLY A 256 5.17 -7.19 -13.03
N PRO A 257 5.17 -7.07 -11.69
CA PRO A 257 4.55 -8.05 -10.79
C PRO A 257 3.04 -7.79 -10.61
N PHE A 258 2.29 -7.66 -11.69
CA PHE A 258 0.84 -7.51 -11.61
C PHE A 258 0.18 -8.81 -11.17
N HIS A 259 -0.59 -8.75 -10.09
CA HIS A 259 -1.46 -9.84 -9.66
C HIS A 259 -2.65 -9.29 -8.86
N PRO A 260 -3.91 -9.63 -9.19
CA PRO A 260 -5.09 -9.07 -8.52
C PRO A 260 -5.16 -9.38 -7.02
N ALA A 261 -4.54 -10.46 -6.59
CA ALA A 261 -4.47 -10.87 -5.19
C ALA A 261 -3.05 -10.72 -4.59
N ILE A 262 -2.24 -9.74 -5.04
CA ILE A 262 -0.84 -9.62 -4.60
C ILE A 262 -0.74 -9.44 -3.08
N ARG A 263 -1.66 -8.74 -2.43
CA ARG A 263 -1.72 -8.64 -0.97
C ARG A 263 -1.82 -10.00 -0.30
N GLN A 264 -2.72 -10.86 -0.79
CA GLN A 264 -2.88 -12.22 -0.25
C GLN A 264 -1.60 -13.06 -0.45
N LEU A 265 -0.91 -12.90 -1.60
CA LEU A 265 0.36 -13.57 -1.84
C LEU A 265 1.43 -13.13 -0.82
N VAL A 266 1.50 -11.84 -0.53
CA VAL A 266 2.44 -11.27 0.45
C VAL A 266 2.14 -11.78 1.86
N GLU A 267 0.89 -11.71 2.30
CA GLU A 267 0.48 -12.23 3.61
C GLU A 267 0.71 -13.74 3.72
N SER A 268 0.43 -14.49 2.65
CA SER A 268 0.71 -15.92 2.57
C SER A 268 2.22 -16.25 2.68
N TYR A 269 3.07 -15.40 2.08
CA TYR A 269 4.51 -15.53 2.21
C TYR A 269 5.00 -15.26 3.63
N VAL A 270 4.43 -14.28 4.34
CA VAL A 270 4.73 -14.02 5.76
C VAL A 270 4.37 -15.24 6.62
N TYR A 271 3.19 -15.82 6.43
CA TYR A 271 2.81 -17.07 7.14
C TYR A 271 3.75 -18.24 6.81
N ARG A 272 4.23 -18.34 5.59
CA ARG A 272 5.20 -19.37 5.23
C ARG A 272 6.47 -19.24 6.04
N ILE A 273 7.06 -18.03 6.13
CA ILE A 273 8.28 -17.78 6.91
C ILE A 273 8.02 -18.07 8.40
N TYR A 274 6.86 -17.66 8.91
CA TYR A 274 6.47 -17.92 10.29
C TYR A 274 6.40 -19.42 10.59
N LEU A 275 5.71 -20.18 9.77
CA LEU A 275 5.59 -21.63 9.95
C LEU A 275 6.94 -22.36 9.80
N GLU A 276 7.82 -21.88 8.92
CA GLU A 276 9.20 -22.41 8.83
C GLU A 276 9.96 -22.22 10.15
N GLU A 277 9.85 -21.04 10.78
CA GLU A 277 10.46 -20.78 12.09
C GLU A 277 9.88 -21.73 13.14
N VAL A 278 8.55 -21.82 13.23
CA VAL A 278 7.88 -22.73 14.19
C VAL A 278 8.32 -24.17 14.01
N ILE A 279 8.38 -24.68 12.77
CA ILE A 279 8.83 -26.04 12.48
C ILE A 279 10.26 -26.28 12.94
N ARG A 280 11.17 -25.35 12.63
CA ARG A 280 12.59 -25.47 12.98
C ARG A 280 12.85 -25.36 14.47
N GLU A 281 12.24 -24.37 15.15
CA GLU A 281 12.43 -24.13 16.57
C GLU A 281 11.88 -25.26 17.45
N ASN A 282 10.80 -25.91 17.01
CA ASN A 282 10.18 -27.00 17.76
C ASN A 282 10.55 -28.40 17.22
N ASN A 283 11.47 -28.50 16.23
CA ASN A 283 11.89 -29.75 15.60
C ASN A 283 10.70 -30.60 15.12
N ILE A 284 9.68 -29.98 14.52
CA ILE A 284 8.49 -30.65 14.05
C ILE A 284 8.82 -31.47 12.79
N SER A 285 8.49 -32.75 12.82
CA SER A 285 8.67 -33.71 11.72
C SER A 285 7.39 -34.47 11.35
N SER A 286 6.28 -34.14 12.00
CA SER A 286 4.95 -34.73 11.75
C SER A 286 4.07 -33.73 10.98
N ASP A 287 2.95 -34.25 10.45
CA ASP A 287 1.91 -33.43 9.88
C ASP A 287 1.39 -32.39 10.89
N ILE A 288 0.96 -31.24 10.39
CA ILE A 288 0.51 -30.09 11.17
C ILE A 288 -0.97 -29.84 10.89
N ASN A 289 -1.76 -29.69 11.95
CA ASN A 289 -3.11 -29.16 11.89
C ASN A 289 -3.15 -27.74 12.46
N ILE A 290 -3.62 -26.78 11.67
CA ILE A 290 -3.69 -25.36 12.05
C ILE A 290 -5.13 -25.02 12.37
N HIS A 291 -5.38 -24.70 13.63
CA HIS A 291 -6.68 -24.25 14.14
C HIS A 291 -6.75 -22.72 14.03
N ILE A 292 -7.65 -22.18 13.21
CA ILE A 292 -7.68 -20.73 12.92
C ILE A 292 -9.02 -20.26 12.33
N ASP A 293 -9.29 -18.96 12.45
CA ASP A 293 -10.42 -18.29 11.81
C ASP A 293 -10.53 -18.68 10.31
N PRO A 294 -11.71 -19.10 9.84
CA PRO A 294 -11.93 -19.55 8.46
C PRO A 294 -11.42 -18.60 7.38
N ARG A 295 -11.48 -17.29 7.63
CA ARG A 295 -11.00 -16.25 6.70
C ARG A 295 -9.47 -16.29 6.49
N SER A 296 -8.72 -16.79 7.46
CA SER A 296 -7.27 -16.90 7.43
C SER A 296 -6.77 -18.16 6.72
N ILE A 297 -7.60 -19.20 6.63
CA ILE A 297 -7.22 -20.50 6.04
C ILE A 297 -6.68 -20.34 4.61
N SER A 298 -7.37 -19.55 3.77
CA SER A 298 -6.95 -19.35 2.37
C SER A 298 -5.60 -18.62 2.25
N ILE A 299 -5.30 -17.74 3.19
CA ILE A 299 -4.04 -17.00 3.25
C ILE A 299 -2.91 -17.95 3.64
N ILE A 300 -3.10 -18.74 4.70
CA ILE A 300 -2.08 -19.67 5.20
C ILE A 300 -1.82 -20.82 4.23
N ALA A 301 -2.88 -21.40 3.66
CA ALA A 301 -2.75 -22.44 2.64
C ALA A 301 -2.02 -21.95 1.37
N GLY A 302 -2.07 -20.65 1.12
CA GLY A 302 -1.50 -20.01 -0.05
C GLY A 302 -2.36 -20.12 -1.30
N ASN A 303 -2.16 -19.18 -2.22
CA ASN A 303 -2.86 -19.20 -3.51
C ASN A 303 -2.62 -20.55 -4.22
N LYS A 304 -3.70 -21.19 -4.69
CA LYS A 304 -3.66 -22.54 -5.28
C LYS A 304 -2.95 -23.58 -4.40
N LYS A 305 -3.06 -23.43 -3.08
CA LYS A 305 -2.41 -24.31 -2.07
C LYS A 305 -0.88 -24.29 -2.12
N ALA A 306 -0.28 -23.17 -2.55
CA ALA A 306 1.17 -23.09 -2.75
C ALA A 306 1.97 -23.36 -1.46
N ASN A 307 1.53 -22.90 -0.30
CA ASN A 307 2.20 -23.18 0.97
C ASN A 307 2.05 -24.67 1.37
N LYS A 308 0.86 -25.28 1.17
CA LYS A 308 0.70 -26.73 1.42
C LYS A 308 1.72 -27.54 0.62
N LYS A 309 1.84 -27.22 -0.68
CA LYS A 309 2.83 -27.87 -1.54
C LYS A 309 4.25 -27.60 -1.06
N TYR A 310 4.58 -26.35 -0.73
CA TYR A 310 5.90 -25.97 -0.27
C TYR A 310 6.36 -26.75 0.99
N PHE A 311 5.48 -26.87 2.01
CA PHE A 311 5.80 -27.61 3.24
C PHE A 311 5.93 -29.10 3.01
N TYR A 312 5.11 -29.67 2.12
CA TYR A 312 5.28 -31.07 1.73
C TYR A 312 6.60 -31.31 0.99
N ASP A 313 6.91 -30.50 -0.03
CA ASP A 313 8.12 -30.66 -0.85
C ASP A 313 9.42 -30.40 -0.04
N THR A 314 9.37 -29.47 0.92
CA THR A 314 10.58 -29.02 1.67
C THR A 314 10.82 -29.79 2.95
N PHE A 315 9.77 -30.15 3.67
CA PHE A 315 9.85 -30.75 5.01
C PHE A 315 9.17 -32.12 5.11
N GLY A 316 8.46 -32.58 4.08
CA GLY A 316 7.63 -33.78 4.14
C GLY A 316 6.38 -33.64 5.00
N ILE A 317 5.96 -32.41 5.32
CA ILE A 317 4.88 -32.10 6.27
C ILE A 317 3.60 -31.71 5.51
N ASN A 318 2.49 -32.40 5.80
CA ASN A 318 1.18 -31.99 5.31
C ASN A 318 0.56 -30.94 6.24
N LEU A 319 0.01 -29.87 5.65
CA LEU A 319 -0.79 -28.89 6.38
C LEU A 319 -2.28 -29.22 6.24
N SER A 320 -2.95 -29.37 7.37
CA SER A 320 -4.42 -29.41 7.49
C SER A 320 -4.94 -28.19 8.26
N PHE A 321 -6.24 -27.95 8.20
CA PHE A 321 -6.85 -26.79 8.84
C PHE A 321 -8.14 -27.19 9.52
N THR A 322 -8.34 -26.67 10.73
CA THR A 322 -9.57 -26.76 11.50
C THR A 322 -10.06 -25.36 11.82
N GLU A 323 -11.34 -25.08 11.63
CA GLU A 323 -11.94 -23.81 11.98
C GLU A 323 -11.99 -23.64 13.50
N ASP A 324 -11.36 -22.57 14.02
CA ASP A 324 -11.27 -22.28 15.44
C ASP A 324 -11.01 -20.78 15.65
N ASP A 325 -11.60 -20.23 16.71
CA ASP A 325 -11.41 -18.81 17.06
C ASP A 325 -10.12 -18.54 17.86
N LEU A 326 -9.50 -19.58 18.45
CA LEU A 326 -8.36 -19.44 19.38
C LEU A 326 -7.01 -19.30 18.68
N GLY A 327 -6.83 -19.84 17.49
CA GLY A 327 -5.58 -19.74 16.71
C GLY A 327 -4.39 -20.49 17.32
N PHE A 328 -4.20 -21.78 16.99
CA PHE A 328 -3.03 -22.57 17.41
C PHE A 328 -2.62 -23.60 16.35
N ILE A 329 -1.40 -24.08 16.48
CA ILE A 329 -0.82 -25.16 15.67
C ILE A 329 -0.77 -26.41 16.52
N GLU A 330 -1.30 -27.51 15.98
CA GLU A 330 -1.20 -28.84 16.57
C GLU A 330 -0.26 -29.70 15.72
N ALA A 331 0.74 -30.29 16.37
CA ALA A 331 1.70 -31.18 15.74
C ALA A 331 2.09 -32.32 16.72
N SER A 332 1.75 -33.56 16.39
CA SER A 332 1.92 -34.72 17.29
C SER A 332 1.24 -34.47 18.65
N ASN A 333 2.02 -34.33 19.71
CA ASN A 333 1.54 -34.07 21.07
C ASN A 333 1.78 -32.60 21.52
N MET A 334 2.11 -31.70 20.59
CA MET A 334 2.39 -30.29 20.87
C MET A 334 1.22 -29.43 20.46
N LYS A 335 0.93 -28.41 21.27
CA LYS A 335 0.03 -27.31 20.96
C LYS A 335 0.83 -26.01 21.08
N ILE A 336 0.89 -25.24 20.00
CA ILE A 336 1.67 -24.00 19.92
C ILE A 336 0.71 -22.88 19.51
N ASP A 337 0.58 -21.86 20.34
CA ASP A 337 -0.28 -20.69 20.05
C ASP A 337 0.31 -19.90 18.86
N ILE A 338 -0.56 -19.38 18.01
CA ILE A 338 -0.14 -18.56 16.86
C ILE A 338 0.17 -17.15 17.35
N ASP A 339 1.46 -16.79 17.37
CA ASP A 339 1.98 -15.46 17.70
C ASP A 339 2.65 -14.83 16.45
N LEU A 340 1.85 -14.46 15.46
CA LEU A 340 2.38 -13.85 14.23
C LEU A 340 2.97 -12.45 14.49
N ASP A 341 2.36 -11.64 15.34
CA ASP A 341 2.86 -10.29 15.62
C ASP A 341 4.17 -10.33 16.41
N GLY A 342 4.30 -11.21 17.40
CA GLY A 342 5.56 -11.44 18.10
C GLY A 342 6.66 -11.97 17.18
N PHE A 343 6.32 -12.90 16.29
CA PHE A 343 7.25 -13.37 15.25
C PHE A 343 7.73 -12.21 14.37
N ILE A 344 6.83 -11.38 13.85
CA ILE A 344 7.18 -10.24 12.99
C ILE A 344 8.16 -9.31 13.71
N LYS A 345 7.89 -8.97 14.97
CA LYS A 345 8.78 -8.11 15.78
C LYS A 345 10.17 -8.75 15.97
N ARG A 346 10.24 -10.05 16.30
CA ARG A 346 11.50 -10.79 16.42
C ARG A 346 12.26 -10.86 15.09
N TYR A 347 11.57 -11.20 14.01
CA TYR A 347 12.15 -11.30 12.67
C TYR A 347 12.76 -9.96 12.22
N VAL A 348 12.00 -8.88 12.36
CA VAL A 348 12.44 -7.52 11.98
C VAL A 348 13.60 -7.07 12.85
N LYS A 349 13.55 -7.29 14.16
CA LYS A 349 14.66 -6.97 15.07
C LYS A 349 15.94 -7.73 14.72
N LYS A 350 15.84 -9.01 14.37
CA LYS A 350 16.98 -9.84 13.98
C LYS A 350 17.62 -9.38 12.67
N ASN A 351 16.82 -9.01 11.69
CA ASN A 351 17.30 -8.71 10.33
C ASN A 351 17.56 -7.22 10.08
N TYR A 352 16.89 -6.31 10.80
CA TYR A 352 16.90 -4.87 10.54
C TYR A 352 16.99 -4.01 11.82
N GLY A 353 17.16 -4.60 12.99
CA GLY A 353 17.06 -3.91 14.29
C GLY A 353 18.14 -2.87 14.54
N GLY A 354 19.28 -2.91 13.81
CA GLY A 354 20.33 -1.88 13.90
C GLY A 354 19.93 -0.55 13.26
N ASP A 355 19.04 -0.58 12.27
CA ASP A 355 18.63 0.57 11.46
C ASP A 355 17.22 1.04 11.80
N LEU A 356 16.39 0.16 12.37
CA LEU A 356 15.04 0.45 12.80
C LEU A 356 15.02 0.72 14.30
N LEU A 357 14.64 1.95 14.67
CA LEU A 357 14.42 2.32 16.07
C LEU A 357 13.20 1.55 16.60
N LEU A 358 13.45 0.37 17.15
CA LEU A 358 12.46 -0.42 17.89
C LEU A 358 12.69 -0.14 19.37
N ASP A 359 11.78 0.61 19.99
CA ASP A 359 11.76 0.87 21.43
C ASP A 359 11.37 -0.40 22.22
#